data_14a185813c75239878dde9947e6c29b9
#
_entry.id   14a185813c75239878dde9947e6c29b9
#
_cell.length_a   1.000
_cell.length_b   1.000
_cell.length_c   1.000
_cell.angle_alpha   90.00
_cell.angle_beta   90.00
_cell.angle_gamma   90.00
#
_symmetry.space_group_name_H-M   'P 1'
#
loop_
_entity.id
_entity.type
_entity.pdbx_description
1 polymer ?
#
loop_
_entity_poly.entity_id
_entity_poly.type
_entity_poly.pdbx_seq_one_letter_code
_entity_poly.pdbx_strand_id
1 'polypeptide(L)'
;DLDGTLIKLPIRYEILQNNLKNFFHTEDNLSPLIPSIINQAKSNQKVIDDAFKIVCDEELIATESLEEIEGLHDVIKYVTSKNYTISLVTMQCKRSLDIILKKLNLEEKFSSILTRDDYPDRFKQIQKTCESLNLIPSDVTMIGDRIHDINSANQANCKSILVNRDDIDSKKLIELINIL
;
A
#
# COMPACT_ATOMS: atom_id res chain seq x y z
N ASP A 1 1.43 4.45 -2.96
CA ASP A 1 0.57 3.36 -2.48
C ASP A 1 -0.01 2.56 -3.64
N LEU A 2 -0.66 1.42 -3.33
CA LEU A 2 -1.23 0.50 -4.31
C LEU A 2 -2.77 0.56 -4.31
N ASP A 3 -3.40 -0.02 -3.28
CA ASP A 3 -4.87 -0.11 -3.19
C ASP A 3 -5.49 1.26 -2.85
N GLY A 4 -6.40 1.71 -3.69
CA GLY A 4 -7.01 3.04 -3.62
C GLY A 4 -6.24 4.13 -4.36
N THR A 5 -5.05 3.80 -4.92
CA THR A 5 -4.19 4.75 -5.66
C THR A 5 -3.93 4.30 -7.09
N LEU A 6 -3.48 3.09 -7.31
CA LEU A 6 -3.20 2.50 -8.63
C LEU A 6 -4.23 1.43 -9.02
N ILE A 7 -4.85 0.80 -8.04
CA ILE A 7 -5.86 -0.25 -8.21
C ILE A 7 -6.99 -0.07 -7.19
N LYS A 8 -8.08 -0.80 -7.42
CA LYS A 8 -9.12 -1.06 -6.43
C LYS A 8 -9.12 -2.55 -6.13
N LEU A 9 -8.82 -2.89 -4.89
CA LEU A 9 -8.82 -4.28 -4.42
C LEU A 9 -10.09 -4.51 -3.58
N PRO A 10 -11.03 -5.37 -4.02
CA PRO A 10 -12.32 -5.55 -3.36
C PRO A 10 -12.20 -6.50 -2.15
N ILE A 11 -11.47 -6.07 -1.12
CA ILE A 11 -11.33 -6.78 0.15
C ILE A 11 -12.70 -6.90 0.82
N ARG A 12 -13.08 -8.12 1.23
CA ARG A 12 -14.32 -8.37 1.98
C ARG A 12 -14.09 -8.07 3.47
N TYR A 13 -14.01 -6.78 3.81
CA TYR A 13 -13.63 -6.33 5.15
C TYR A 13 -14.50 -6.90 6.27
N GLU A 14 -15.79 -7.12 6.06
CA GLU A 14 -16.67 -7.72 7.05
C GLU A 14 -16.25 -9.16 7.38
N ILE A 15 -15.98 -9.97 6.37
CA ILE A 15 -15.50 -11.36 6.54
C ILE A 15 -14.13 -11.35 7.21
N LEU A 16 -13.21 -10.50 6.76
CA LEU A 16 -11.87 -10.36 7.33
C LEU A 16 -11.94 -9.98 8.82
N GLN A 17 -12.75 -8.99 9.19
CA GLN A 17 -12.94 -8.57 10.57
C GLN A 17 -13.48 -9.72 11.43
N ASN A 18 -14.48 -10.46 10.95
CA ASN A 18 -15.05 -11.60 11.67
C ASN A 18 -14.01 -12.71 11.87
N ASN A 19 -13.22 -13.03 10.84
CA ASN A 19 -12.17 -14.05 10.95
C ASN A 19 -11.09 -13.64 11.98
N LEU A 20 -10.67 -12.38 11.99
CA LEU A 20 -9.69 -11.87 12.95
C LEU A 20 -10.25 -11.77 14.37
N LYS A 21 -11.51 -11.38 14.55
CA LYS A 21 -12.17 -11.38 15.85
C LYS A 21 -12.24 -12.78 16.45
N ASN A 22 -12.61 -13.77 15.63
CA ASN A 22 -12.60 -15.17 16.04
C ASN A 22 -11.19 -15.65 16.40
N PHE A 23 -10.18 -15.28 15.62
CA PHE A 23 -8.78 -15.65 15.87
C PHE A 23 -8.26 -15.06 17.20
N PHE A 24 -8.56 -13.78 17.49
CA PHE A 24 -8.14 -13.12 18.73
C PHE A 24 -9.08 -13.34 19.91
N HIS A 25 -10.23 -14.00 19.72
CA HIS A 25 -11.30 -14.14 20.72
C HIS A 25 -11.73 -12.79 21.30
N THR A 26 -11.97 -11.81 20.44
CA THR A 26 -12.34 -10.43 20.81
C THR A 26 -13.56 -9.93 20.05
N GLU A 27 -14.32 -9.02 20.67
CA GLU A 27 -15.37 -8.26 19.98
C GLU A 27 -14.92 -6.87 19.55
N ASP A 28 -13.66 -6.51 19.82
CA ASP A 28 -13.13 -5.20 19.48
C ASP A 28 -13.16 -4.95 17.96
N ASN A 29 -13.37 -3.68 17.61
CA ASN A 29 -13.18 -3.25 16.23
C ASN A 29 -11.69 -3.15 15.91
N LEU A 30 -11.22 -3.98 14.96
CA LEU A 30 -9.82 -4.00 14.53
C LEU A 30 -9.56 -2.92 13.45
N SER A 31 -9.72 -1.66 13.82
CA SER A 31 -9.48 -0.52 12.92
C SER A 31 -8.64 0.55 13.63
N PRO A 32 -7.54 1.03 13.03
CA PRO A 32 -6.95 0.58 11.75
C PRO A 32 -6.39 -0.85 11.83
N LEU A 33 -6.53 -1.63 10.74
CA LEU A 33 -6.34 -3.08 10.75
C LEU A 33 -4.98 -3.52 11.28
N ILE A 34 -3.89 -3.12 10.63
CA ILE A 34 -2.53 -3.60 10.92
C ILE A 34 -2.07 -3.22 12.34
N PRO A 35 -2.21 -1.96 12.79
CA PRO A 35 -1.91 -1.59 14.18
C PRO A 35 -2.74 -2.36 15.21
N SER A 36 -4.02 -2.62 14.93
CA SER A 36 -4.89 -3.36 15.83
C SER A 36 -4.46 -4.82 15.97
N ILE A 37 -4.06 -5.48 14.89
CA ILE A 37 -3.51 -6.84 14.91
C ILE A 37 -2.24 -6.88 15.78
N ILE A 38 -1.31 -5.96 15.57
CA ILE A 38 -0.05 -5.91 16.34
C ILE A 38 -0.33 -5.70 17.83
N ASN A 39 -1.28 -4.82 18.16
CA ASN A 39 -1.68 -4.56 19.54
C ASN A 39 -2.34 -5.79 20.20
N GLN A 40 -3.30 -6.44 19.53
CA GLN A 40 -3.96 -7.64 20.04
C GLN A 40 -2.99 -8.80 20.22
N ALA A 41 -2.01 -8.93 19.36
CA ALA A 41 -0.97 -9.96 19.47
C ALA A 41 0.04 -9.69 20.58
N LYS A 42 -0.01 -8.54 21.27
CA LYS A 42 0.90 -8.16 22.37
C LYS A 42 2.38 -8.40 22.03
N SER A 43 2.78 -8.03 20.83
CA SER A 43 4.14 -8.23 20.30
C SER A 43 4.59 -9.69 20.16
N ASN A 44 3.68 -10.66 20.24
CA ASN A 44 3.99 -12.06 19.94
C ASN A 44 4.10 -12.24 18.41
N GLN A 45 5.32 -12.39 17.90
CA GLN A 45 5.58 -12.45 16.45
C GLN A 45 4.80 -13.59 15.78
N LYS A 46 4.74 -14.77 16.38
CA LYS A 46 3.99 -15.90 15.81
C LYS A 46 2.50 -15.58 15.67
N VAL A 47 1.90 -14.91 16.65
CA VAL A 47 0.50 -14.52 16.60
C VAL A 47 0.28 -13.45 15.52
N ILE A 48 1.23 -12.52 15.35
CA ILE A 48 1.21 -11.53 14.28
C ILE A 48 1.25 -12.23 12.92
N ASP A 49 2.18 -13.17 12.72
CA ASP A 49 2.35 -13.90 11.47
C ASP A 49 1.10 -14.70 11.11
N ASP A 50 0.50 -15.39 12.08
CA ASP A 50 -0.74 -16.16 11.89
C ASP A 50 -1.92 -15.23 11.52
N ALA A 51 -2.06 -14.07 12.19
CA ALA A 51 -3.08 -13.08 11.87
C ALA A 51 -2.83 -12.44 10.48
N PHE A 52 -1.59 -12.13 10.14
CA PHE A 52 -1.23 -11.59 8.82
C PHE A 52 -1.49 -12.59 7.69
N LYS A 53 -1.43 -13.89 7.98
CA LYS A 53 -1.82 -14.91 7.03
C LYS A 53 -3.33 -14.85 6.72
N ILE A 54 -4.18 -14.65 7.74
CA ILE A 54 -5.63 -14.46 7.54
C ILE A 54 -5.88 -13.25 6.64
N VAL A 55 -5.17 -12.13 6.87
CA VAL A 55 -5.29 -10.94 6.02
C VAL A 55 -4.82 -11.26 4.60
N CYS A 56 -3.68 -11.93 4.45
CA CYS A 56 -3.12 -12.27 3.15
C CYS A 56 -4.04 -13.22 2.34
N ASP A 57 -4.67 -14.17 2.99
CA ASP A 57 -5.61 -15.09 2.32
C ASP A 57 -6.83 -14.32 1.75
N GLU A 58 -7.33 -13.30 2.45
CA GLU A 58 -8.41 -12.44 1.95
C GLU A 58 -7.93 -11.51 0.81
N GLU A 59 -6.70 -10.97 0.92
CA GLU A 59 -6.06 -10.20 -0.14
C GLU A 59 -5.89 -11.03 -1.42
N LEU A 60 -5.47 -12.30 -1.29
CA LEU A 60 -5.34 -13.22 -2.43
C LEU A 60 -6.66 -13.45 -3.14
N ILE A 61 -7.75 -13.67 -2.40
CA ILE A 61 -9.09 -13.81 -2.98
C ILE A 61 -9.46 -12.53 -3.75
N ALA A 62 -9.22 -11.37 -3.15
CA ALA A 62 -9.55 -10.09 -3.77
C ALA A 62 -8.78 -9.83 -5.08
N THR A 63 -7.58 -10.44 -5.26
CA THR A 63 -6.85 -10.31 -6.53
C THR A 63 -7.60 -10.85 -7.74
N GLU A 64 -8.56 -11.75 -7.55
CA GLU A 64 -9.33 -12.32 -8.66
C GLU A 64 -10.19 -11.28 -9.38
N SER A 65 -10.69 -10.29 -8.62
CA SER A 65 -11.59 -9.23 -9.09
C SER A 65 -11.00 -7.83 -8.92
N LEU A 66 -9.64 -7.71 -8.92
CA LEU A 66 -9.01 -6.40 -8.85
C LEU A 66 -9.36 -5.55 -10.10
N GLU A 67 -9.48 -4.25 -9.89
CA GLU A 67 -9.66 -3.28 -10.95
C GLU A 67 -8.47 -2.30 -10.95
N GLU A 68 -7.88 -2.05 -12.11
CA GLU A 68 -6.89 -0.98 -12.27
C GLU A 68 -7.60 0.38 -12.45
N ILE A 69 -6.94 1.48 -12.07
CA ILE A 69 -7.43 2.81 -12.43
C ILE A 69 -7.38 2.98 -13.94
N GLU A 70 -8.32 3.75 -14.49
CA GLU A 70 -8.32 4.06 -15.92
C GLU A 70 -7.01 4.73 -16.32
N GLY A 71 -6.30 4.13 -17.30
CA GLY A 71 -5.04 4.65 -17.81
C GLY A 71 -3.82 4.48 -16.90
N LEU A 72 -3.81 3.48 -16.03
CA LEU A 72 -2.67 3.17 -15.14
C LEU A 72 -1.32 3.18 -15.86
N HIS A 73 -1.23 2.51 -17.01
CA HIS A 73 0.01 2.44 -17.79
C HIS A 73 0.46 3.80 -18.34
N ASP A 74 -0.46 4.73 -18.60
CA ASP A 74 -0.14 6.09 -19.04
C ASP A 74 0.54 6.88 -17.91
N VAL A 75 0.11 6.68 -16.65
CA VAL A 75 0.77 7.28 -15.48
C VAL A 75 2.21 6.76 -15.37
N ILE A 76 2.39 5.43 -15.41
CA ILE A 76 3.73 4.82 -15.33
C ILE A 76 4.64 5.32 -16.46
N LYS A 77 4.13 5.34 -17.68
CA LYS A 77 4.85 5.87 -18.85
C LYS A 77 5.21 7.36 -18.68
N TYR A 78 4.27 8.15 -18.20
CA TYR A 78 4.48 9.58 -17.97
C TYR A 78 5.60 9.82 -16.96
N VAL A 79 5.53 9.20 -15.78
CA VAL A 79 6.52 9.34 -14.71
C VAL A 79 7.91 8.90 -15.19
N THR A 80 7.99 7.76 -15.90
CA THR A 80 9.23 7.27 -16.49
C THR A 80 9.80 8.25 -17.54
N SER A 81 8.94 8.87 -18.36
CA SER A 81 9.38 9.85 -19.37
C SER A 81 9.96 11.13 -18.76
N LYS A 82 9.63 11.43 -17.51
CA LYS A 82 10.17 12.55 -16.73
C LYS A 82 11.44 12.18 -15.97
N ASN A 83 11.95 10.96 -16.13
CA ASN A 83 13.09 10.42 -15.39
C ASN A 83 12.89 10.39 -13.87
N TYR A 84 11.64 10.31 -13.39
CA TYR A 84 11.36 10.11 -11.98
C TYR A 84 11.57 8.64 -11.59
N THR A 85 12.17 8.43 -10.43
CA THR A 85 12.24 7.10 -9.81
C THR A 85 10.89 6.75 -9.20
N ILE A 86 10.37 5.57 -9.53
CA ILE A 86 9.10 5.09 -8.98
C ILE A 86 9.38 4.00 -7.97
N SER A 87 8.78 4.10 -6.79
CA SER A 87 8.81 3.06 -5.76
C SER A 87 7.41 2.74 -5.29
N LEU A 88 7.21 1.52 -4.83
CA LEU A 88 5.93 1.05 -4.32
C LEU A 88 6.07 0.69 -2.84
N VAL A 89 5.22 1.28 -2.01
CA VAL A 89 5.03 0.91 -0.61
C VAL A 89 3.58 0.53 -0.39
N THR A 90 3.32 -0.64 0.21
CA THR A 90 1.96 -1.16 0.36
C THR A 90 1.78 -1.96 1.65
N MET A 91 0.56 -1.96 2.18
CA MET A 91 0.18 -2.84 3.29
C MET A 91 -0.36 -4.20 2.82
N GLN A 92 -0.30 -4.49 1.53
CA GLN A 92 -0.58 -5.83 1.01
C GLN A 92 0.55 -6.80 1.39
N CYS A 93 0.23 -8.08 1.50
CA CYS A 93 1.26 -9.11 1.62
C CYS A 93 2.00 -9.30 0.29
N LYS A 94 3.24 -9.77 0.36
CA LYS A 94 4.07 -9.98 -0.84
C LYS A 94 3.41 -10.92 -1.85
N ARG A 95 2.76 -11.99 -1.39
CA ARG A 95 2.11 -12.98 -2.27
C ARG A 95 0.98 -12.37 -3.11
N SER A 96 0.12 -11.55 -2.51
CA SER A 96 -0.95 -10.85 -3.25
C SER A 96 -0.36 -9.81 -4.19
N LEU A 97 0.65 -9.07 -3.74
CA LEU A 97 1.34 -8.09 -4.57
C LEU A 97 1.98 -8.70 -5.81
N ASP A 98 2.69 -9.82 -5.67
CA ASP A 98 3.34 -10.51 -6.80
C ASP A 98 2.30 -10.91 -7.89
N ILE A 99 1.12 -11.38 -7.47
CA ILE A 99 0.02 -11.68 -8.39
C ILE A 99 -0.50 -10.41 -9.07
N ILE A 100 -0.70 -9.34 -8.31
CA ILE A 100 -1.20 -8.05 -8.82
C ILE A 100 -0.24 -7.49 -9.86
N LEU A 101 1.06 -7.39 -9.52
CA LEU A 101 2.06 -6.83 -10.43
C LEU A 101 2.16 -7.63 -11.72
N LYS A 102 2.10 -8.97 -11.63
CA LYS A 102 2.10 -9.84 -12.81
C LYS A 102 0.86 -9.64 -13.68
N LYS A 103 -0.34 -9.59 -13.08
CA LYS A 103 -1.59 -9.35 -13.82
C LYS A 103 -1.57 -8.01 -14.58
N LEU A 104 -0.93 -7.00 -13.99
CA LEU A 104 -0.84 -5.64 -14.53
C LEU A 104 0.41 -5.39 -15.39
N ASN A 105 1.30 -6.37 -15.55
CA ASN A 105 2.60 -6.22 -16.23
C ASN A 105 3.45 -5.06 -15.64
N LEU A 106 3.51 -4.98 -14.31
CA LEU A 106 4.22 -3.94 -13.57
C LEU A 106 5.44 -4.44 -12.79
N GLU A 107 5.86 -5.71 -12.93
CA GLU A 107 6.92 -6.35 -12.14
C GLU A 107 8.25 -5.58 -12.14
N GLU A 108 8.59 -4.97 -13.27
CA GLU A 108 9.87 -4.26 -13.46
C GLU A 108 9.73 -2.72 -13.46
N LYS A 109 8.59 -2.20 -12.99
CA LYS A 109 8.32 -0.75 -13.07
C LYS A 109 8.77 0.02 -11.84
N PHE A 110 9.09 -0.65 -10.77
CA PHE A 110 9.44 -0.02 -9.49
C PHE A 110 10.90 -0.29 -9.11
N SER A 111 11.62 0.77 -8.76
CA SER A 111 13.01 0.70 -8.31
C SER A 111 13.16 0.13 -6.90
N SER A 112 12.10 0.23 -6.10
CA SER A 112 12.00 -0.37 -4.76
C SER A 112 10.56 -0.75 -4.51
N ILE A 113 10.35 -1.90 -3.88
CA ILE A 113 9.03 -2.40 -3.47
C ILE A 113 9.15 -2.83 -2.01
N LEU A 114 8.30 -2.28 -1.15
CA LEU A 114 8.17 -2.69 0.25
C LEU A 114 6.72 -3.01 0.59
N THR A 115 6.53 -4.15 1.23
CA THR A 115 5.22 -4.69 1.62
C THR A 115 5.05 -4.69 3.13
N ARG A 116 3.87 -5.09 3.60
CA ARG A 116 3.65 -5.37 5.03
C ARG A 116 4.61 -6.44 5.57
N ASP A 117 5.00 -7.40 4.75
CA ASP A 117 5.86 -8.50 5.17
C ASP A 117 7.30 -8.02 5.45
N ASP A 118 7.73 -6.93 4.79
CA ASP A 118 9.01 -6.27 5.06
C ASP A 118 8.92 -5.37 6.30
N TYR A 119 7.91 -4.48 6.30
CA TYR A 119 7.65 -3.53 7.38
C TYR A 119 6.14 -3.28 7.51
N PRO A 120 5.47 -3.70 8.60
CA PRO A 120 4.05 -3.43 8.83
C PRO A 120 3.79 -2.00 9.34
N ASP A 121 4.61 -1.06 8.92
CA ASP A 121 4.60 0.34 9.30
C ASP A 121 4.93 1.22 8.09
N ARG A 122 3.99 2.07 7.67
CA ARG A 122 4.11 2.91 6.48
C ARG A 122 5.27 3.91 6.57
N PHE A 123 5.48 4.51 7.74
CA PHE A 123 6.61 5.41 7.94
C PHE A 123 7.94 4.70 7.69
N LYS A 124 8.10 3.48 8.24
CA LYS A 124 9.31 2.67 8.03
C LYS A 124 9.48 2.27 6.57
N GLN A 125 8.39 1.92 5.86
CA GLN A 125 8.46 1.62 4.42
C GLN A 125 9.00 2.83 3.63
N ILE A 126 8.47 4.04 3.88
CA ILE A 126 8.93 5.27 3.21
C ILE A 126 10.39 5.56 3.57
N GLN A 127 10.75 5.52 4.85
CA GLN A 127 12.12 5.75 5.30
C GLN A 127 13.09 4.77 4.65
N LYS A 128 12.78 3.47 4.65
CA LYS A 128 13.64 2.42 4.06
C LYS A 128 13.75 2.54 2.54
N THR A 129 12.71 3.00 1.88
CA THR A 129 12.76 3.33 0.44
C THR A 129 13.76 4.46 0.18
N CYS A 130 13.68 5.55 0.93
CA CYS A 130 14.63 6.67 0.80
C CYS A 130 16.07 6.22 1.05
N GLU A 131 16.30 5.46 2.13
CA GLU A 131 17.62 4.93 2.48
C GLU A 131 18.20 4.01 1.38
N SER A 132 17.41 3.05 0.89
CA SER A 132 17.87 2.07 -0.10
C SER A 132 18.21 2.67 -1.46
N LEU A 133 17.56 3.77 -1.82
CA LEU A 133 17.75 4.46 -3.08
C LEU A 133 18.63 5.72 -2.94
N ASN A 134 19.19 6.00 -1.75
CA ASN A 134 19.97 7.19 -1.44
C ASN A 134 19.23 8.50 -1.82
N LEU A 135 17.93 8.57 -1.55
CA LEU A 135 17.10 9.73 -1.84
C LEU A 135 17.05 10.68 -0.65
N ILE A 136 17.05 11.98 -0.92
CA ILE A 136 16.77 13.00 0.07
C ILE A 136 15.25 13.01 0.31
N PRO A 137 14.75 12.83 1.55
CA PRO A 137 13.31 12.73 1.81
C PRO A 137 12.48 13.89 1.26
N SER A 138 13.00 15.13 1.32
CA SER A 138 12.30 16.32 0.77
C SER A 138 12.09 16.28 -0.75
N ASP A 139 12.81 15.42 -1.47
CA ASP A 139 12.68 15.25 -2.92
C ASP A 139 11.75 14.07 -3.26
N VAL A 140 11.24 13.37 -2.25
CA VAL A 140 10.33 12.24 -2.39
C VAL A 140 8.90 12.67 -2.12
N THR A 141 7.97 12.21 -2.94
CA THR A 141 6.54 12.44 -2.76
C THR A 141 5.83 11.11 -2.61
N MET A 142 5.14 10.95 -1.48
CA MET A 142 4.20 9.85 -1.26
C MET A 142 2.84 10.21 -1.84
N ILE A 143 2.29 9.34 -2.68
CA ILE A 143 0.92 9.44 -3.20
C ILE A 143 0.12 8.28 -2.61
N GLY A 144 -0.98 8.58 -1.94
CA GLY A 144 -1.84 7.58 -1.31
C GLY A 144 -3.26 8.09 -1.07
N ASP A 145 -4.19 7.17 -0.84
CA ASP A 145 -5.62 7.47 -0.65
C ASP A 145 -6.02 7.67 0.82
N ARG A 146 -5.08 7.44 1.76
CA ARG A 146 -5.37 7.48 3.19
C ARG A 146 -4.61 8.58 3.91
N ILE A 147 -5.25 9.19 4.91
CA ILE A 147 -4.58 10.15 5.80
C ILE A 147 -3.36 9.53 6.49
N HIS A 148 -3.36 8.22 6.72
CA HIS A 148 -2.21 7.50 7.27
C HIS A 148 -0.98 7.59 6.37
N ASP A 149 -1.13 7.54 5.04
CA ASP A 149 -0.03 7.70 4.09
C ASP A 149 0.58 9.10 4.18
N ILE A 150 -0.29 10.11 4.25
CA ILE A 150 0.11 11.51 4.38
C ILE A 150 0.87 11.76 5.69
N ASN A 151 0.33 11.28 6.81
CA ASN A 151 0.97 11.43 8.11
C ASN A 151 2.34 10.72 8.15
N SER A 152 2.43 9.52 7.58
CA SER A 152 3.69 8.76 7.50
C SER A 152 4.74 9.45 6.62
N ALA A 153 4.31 10.04 5.49
CA ALA A 153 5.19 10.81 4.62
C ALA A 153 5.72 12.07 5.32
N ASN A 154 4.83 12.82 5.98
CA ASN A 154 5.21 14.00 6.75
C ASN A 154 6.19 13.66 7.88
N GLN A 155 5.96 12.56 8.59
CA GLN A 155 6.88 12.06 9.61
C GLN A 155 8.25 11.69 9.04
N ALA A 156 8.29 11.19 7.80
CA ALA A 156 9.52 10.89 7.07
C ALA A 156 10.16 12.13 6.41
N ASN A 157 9.62 13.33 6.61
CA ASN A 157 10.00 14.57 5.94
C ASN A 157 9.88 14.51 4.40
N CYS A 158 8.99 13.69 3.90
CA CYS A 158 8.64 13.60 2.48
C CYS A 158 7.44 14.51 2.16
N LYS A 159 7.33 14.91 0.91
CA LYS A 159 6.09 15.51 0.39
C LYS A 159 4.99 14.46 0.32
N SER A 160 3.73 14.89 0.26
CA SER A 160 2.60 13.97 0.18
C SER A 160 1.46 14.53 -0.65
N ILE A 161 0.76 13.62 -1.34
CA ILE A 161 -0.46 13.90 -2.09
C ILE A 161 -1.54 12.92 -1.64
N LEU A 162 -2.66 13.44 -1.16
CA LEU A 162 -3.85 12.65 -0.89
C LEU A 162 -4.70 12.56 -2.15
N VAL A 163 -5.01 11.34 -2.58
CA VAL A 163 -5.92 11.09 -3.69
C VAL A 163 -7.25 10.55 -3.20
N ASN A 164 -8.31 10.75 -3.98
CA ASN A 164 -9.60 10.17 -3.68
C ASN A 164 -9.75 8.86 -4.47
N ARG A 165 -9.77 7.72 -3.76
CA ARG A 165 -9.86 6.37 -4.35
C ARG A 165 -11.07 6.15 -5.27
N ASP A 166 -12.17 6.89 -5.03
CA ASP A 166 -13.41 6.71 -5.80
C ASP A 166 -13.42 7.54 -7.07
N ASP A 167 -12.49 8.49 -7.20
CA ASP A 167 -12.46 9.49 -8.27
C ASP A 167 -11.07 9.64 -8.92
N ILE A 168 -10.14 8.72 -8.67
CA ILE A 168 -8.79 8.76 -9.22
C ILE A 168 -8.74 8.06 -10.58
N ASP A 169 -8.13 8.72 -11.54
CA ASP A 169 -7.75 8.21 -12.86
C ASP A 169 -6.36 8.72 -13.26
N SER A 170 -5.86 8.28 -14.40
CA SER A 170 -4.54 8.67 -14.90
C SER A 170 -4.39 10.17 -15.12
N LYS A 171 -5.42 10.86 -15.57
CA LYS A 171 -5.36 12.30 -15.85
C LYS A 171 -5.17 13.08 -14.57
N LYS A 172 -5.97 12.79 -13.54
CA LYS A 172 -5.86 13.41 -12.22
C LYS A 172 -4.52 13.13 -11.57
N LEU A 173 -4.03 11.87 -11.64
CA LEU A 173 -2.71 11.53 -11.13
C LEU A 173 -1.60 12.30 -11.83
N ILE A 174 -1.62 12.40 -13.16
CA ILE A 174 -0.64 13.15 -13.94
C ILE A 174 -0.71 14.65 -13.61
N GLU A 175 -1.90 15.23 -13.47
CA GLU A 175 -2.07 16.62 -13.06
C GLU A 175 -1.46 16.88 -11.67
N LEU A 176 -1.71 16.00 -10.70
CA LEU A 176 -1.14 16.10 -9.36
C LEU A 176 0.39 15.96 -9.37
N ILE A 177 0.94 15.07 -10.18
CA ILE A 177 2.38 14.88 -10.34
C ILE A 177 3.03 16.11 -10.99
N ASN A 178 2.33 16.81 -11.88
CA ASN A 178 2.86 18.01 -12.53
C ASN A 178 2.99 19.25 -11.61
N ILE A 179 2.36 19.22 -10.44
CA ILE A 179 2.42 20.31 -9.46
C ILE A 179 3.64 20.17 -8.54
N LEU A 180 4.34 19.02 -8.56
CA LEU A 180 5.51 18.71 -7.73
C LEU A 180 6.77 19.41 -8.20
#